data_f519294196b6578119a96b9b59bfdda3
#
_entry.id   f519294196b6578119a96b9b59bfdda3
#
_cell.length_a   1.000
_cell.length_b   1.000
_cell.length_c   1.000
_cell.angle_alpha   90.00
_cell.angle_beta   90.00
_cell.angle_gamma   90.00
#
_symmetry.space_group_name_H-M   'P 1'
#
loop_
_entity.id
_entity.type
_entity.pdbx_description
1 polymer ?
#
loop_
_entity_poly.entity_id
_entity_poly.type
_entity_poly.pdbx_seq_one_letter_code
_entity_poly.pdbx_strand_id
1 'polypeptide(L)'
;MTDISEVINTINALIADEVFTQGVIAKEAGVSDATLSAFRKGEYKGNNARITKALLSWYENWKRQGSLPEPPQFVVTQTVQELRALFQSVRLMGCINVVVGVPGVGKTATARDYCSEPNTWMITLSPAHSSVTECLLELCDALGLSGIPRNKGELSRAIRRKLTGTKGLVIVDEADHLGVDGLEQLRAIQDATDIGMVLIGNPRGLSKASRNGVDDLARLFSRIARAKQLRKAKKADVLAVANAWGITGETERNLMLAIAEKPGALRVLTHTLNQAWLIASGEGSLMTEKHIKAAFKEVYTNPELLSQV
;
A
#
# COMPACT_ATOMS: atom_id res chain seq x y z
N MET A 1 -11.12 -18.92 -36.72
CA MET A 1 -12.37 -18.52 -36.03
C MET A 1 -12.38 -19.28 -34.73
N THR A 2 -12.25 -18.61 -33.63
CA THR A 2 -12.29 -19.26 -32.29
C THR A 2 -13.74 -19.72 -32.06
N ASP A 3 -13.91 -21.00 -31.76
CA ASP A 3 -15.24 -21.58 -31.57
C ASP A 3 -15.85 -21.03 -30.26
N ILE A 4 -17.06 -20.48 -30.37
CA ILE A 4 -17.83 -19.96 -29.20
C ILE A 4 -17.98 -21.04 -28.15
N SER A 5 -18.17 -22.29 -28.60
CA SER A 5 -18.31 -23.46 -27.73
C SER A 5 -17.05 -23.72 -26.88
N GLU A 6 -15.87 -23.50 -27.45
CA GLU A 6 -14.59 -23.65 -26.74
C GLU A 6 -14.46 -22.62 -25.62
N VAL A 7 -14.83 -21.36 -25.88
CA VAL A 7 -14.82 -20.30 -24.87
C VAL A 7 -15.81 -20.58 -23.75
N ILE A 8 -17.03 -21.01 -24.08
CA ILE A 8 -18.03 -21.38 -23.09
C ILE A 8 -17.52 -22.53 -22.21
N ASN A 9 -16.93 -23.55 -22.79
CA ASN A 9 -16.38 -24.68 -22.05
C ASN A 9 -15.25 -24.26 -21.11
N THR A 10 -14.33 -23.41 -21.58
CA THR A 10 -13.23 -22.85 -20.75
C THR A 10 -13.77 -22.08 -19.56
N ILE A 11 -14.73 -21.17 -19.77
CA ILE A 11 -15.33 -20.37 -18.68
C ILE A 11 -16.09 -21.27 -17.70
N ASN A 12 -16.82 -22.28 -18.19
CA ASN A 12 -17.53 -23.22 -17.35
C ASN A 12 -16.58 -24.05 -16.47
N ALA A 13 -15.45 -24.52 -17.03
CA ALA A 13 -14.43 -25.23 -16.28
C ALA A 13 -13.84 -24.37 -15.17
N LEU A 14 -13.47 -23.12 -15.44
CA LEU A 14 -12.92 -22.20 -14.41
C LEU A 14 -13.90 -21.94 -13.25
N ILE A 15 -15.20 -21.93 -13.54
CA ILE A 15 -16.21 -21.75 -12.51
C ILE A 15 -16.46 -23.08 -11.75
N ALA A 16 -16.46 -24.22 -12.43
CA ALA A 16 -16.64 -25.51 -11.82
C ALA A 16 -15.47 -25.90 -10.90
N ASP A 17 -14.25 -25.53 -11.28
CA ASP A 17 -13.04 -25.73 -10.49
C ASP A 17 -12.86 -24.67 -9.39
N GLU A 18 -13.86 -23.84 -9.14
CA GLU A 18 -13.86 -22.76 -8.12
C GLU A 18 -12.70 -21.77 -8.25
N VAL A 19 -12.05 -21.67 -9.41
CA VAL A 19 -10.98 -20.71 -9.69
C VAL A 19 -11.53 -19.30 -9.69
N PHE A 20 -12.73 -19.11 -10.28
CA PHE A 20 -13.44 -17.83 -10.31
C PHE A 20 -14.93 -17.99 -10.10
N THR A 21 -15.57 -16.97 -9.53
CA THR A 21 -17.03 -16.84 -9.57
C THR A 21 -17.47 -16.18 -10.88
N GLN A 22 -18.68 -16.48 -11.35
CA GLN A 22 -19.23 -15.86 -12.55
C GLN A 22 -19.20 -14.32 -12.48
N GLY A 23 -19.56 -13.74 -11.32
CA GLY A 23 -19.58 -12.29 -11.12
C GLY A 23 -18.22 -11.64 -11.26
N VAL A 24 -17.15 -12.31 -10.82
CA VAL A 24 -15.76 -11.83 -10.98
C VAL A 24 -15.39 -11.81 -12.46
N ILE A 25 -15.62 -12.93 -13.18
CA ILE A 25 -15.33 -13.02 -14.61
C ILE A 25 -16.10 -11.94 -15.40
N ALA A 26 -17.39 -11.75 -15.10
CA ALA A 26 -18.22 -10.75 -15.76
C ALA A 26 -17.67 -9.34 -15.55
N LYS A 27 -17.32 -8.98 -14.31
CA LYS A 27 -16.78 -7.67 -13.96
C LYS A 27 -15.44 -7.41 -14.65
N GLU A 28 -14.52 -8.36 -14.62
CA GLU A 28 -13.19 -8.21 -15.19
C GLU A 28 -13.18 -8.23 -16.71
N ALA A 29 -14.06 -9.03 -17.35
CA ALA A 29 -14.24 -9.04 -18.79
C ALA A 29 -15.08 -7.85 -19.31
N GLY A 30 -15.61 -6.99 -18.44
CA GLY A 30 -16.41 -5.83 -18.83
C GLY A 30 -17.78 -6.18 -19.41
N VAL A 31 -18.39 -7.28 -18.94
CA VAL A 31 -19.74 -7.72 -19.33
C VAL A 31 -20.65 -7.76 -18.10
N SER A 32 -21.98 -7.67 -18.30
CA SER A 32 -22.89 -7.84 -17.16
C SER A 32 -23.00 -9.33 -16.77
N ASP A 33 -23.25 -9.60 -15.49
CA ASP A 33 -23.43 -10.96 -14.99
C ASP A 33 -24.57 -11.70 -15.69
N ALA A 34 -25.68 -11.00 -15.94
CA ALA A 34 -26.82 -11.52 -16.71
C ALA A 34 -26.43 -11.89 -18.15
N THR A 35 -25.61 -11.04 -18.82
CA THR A 35 -25.11 -11.32 -20.17
C THR A 35 -24.21 -12.55 -20.19
N LEU A 36 -23.29 -12.67 -19.22
CA LEU A 36 -22.42 -13.84 -19.12
C LEU A 36 -23.22 -15.11 -18.83
N SER A 37 -24.23 -15.04 -17.96
CA SER A 37 -25.10 -16.17 -17.66
C SER A 37 -25.86 -16.67 -18.89
N ALA A 38 -26.48 -15.75 -19.67
CA ALA A 38 -27.20 -16.08 -20.90
C ALA A 38 -26.25 -16.62 -22.00
N PHE A 39 -25.05 -16.05 -22.11
CA PHE A 39 -24.02 -16.50 -23.07
C PHE A 39 -23.56 -17.92 -22.78
N ARG A 40 -23.29 -18.26 -21.50
CA ARG A 40 -22.88 -19.60 -21.05
C ARG A 40 -23.95 -20.67 -21.33
N LYS A 41 -25.24 -20.29 -21.29
CA LYS A 41 -26.36 -21.17 -21.61
C LYS A 41 -26.66 -21.26 -23.11
N GLY A 42 -25.96 -20.49 -23.95
CA GLY A 42 -26.27 -20.41 -25.38
C GLY A 42 -27.55 -19.61 -25.72
N GLU A 43 -28.12 -18.91 -24.76
CA GLU A 43 -29.38 -18.18 -24.85
C GLU A 43 -29.23 -16.69 -25.19
N TYR A 44 -28.00 -16.19 -25.26
CA TYR A 44 -27.73 -14.78 -25.51
C TYR A 44 -28.03 -14.41 -27.00
N LYS A 45 -29.04 -13.56 -27.19
CA LYS A 45 -29.50 -13.13 -28.51
C LYS A 45 -28.79 -11.90 -29.09
N GLY A 46 -27.81 -11.35 -28.35
CA GLY A 46 -27.06 -10.16 -28.78
C GLY A 46 -25.81 -10.49 -29.58
N ASN A 47 -24.84 -9.59 -29.56
CA ASN A 47 -23.57 -9.75 -30.30
C ASN A 47 -22.63 -10.75 -29.61
N ASN A 48 -22.76 -12.04 -29.94
CA ASN A 48 -21.94 -13.11 -29.40
C ASN A 48 -20.45 -12.92 -29.72
N ALA A 49 -20.11 -12.40 -30.90
CA ALA A 49 -18.69 -12.19 -31.27
C ALA A 49 -18.00 -11.18 -30.35
N ARG A 50 -18.71 -10.13 -29.92
CA ARG A 50 -18.20 -9.16 -28.95
C ARG A 50 -17.92 -9.81 -27.58
N ILE A 51 -18.87 -10.63 -27.10
CA ILE A 51 -18.73 -11.30 -25.79
C ILE A 51 -17.58 -12.31 -25.85
N THR A 52 -17.49 -13.13 -26.89
CA THR A 52 -16.40 -14.07 -27.12
C THR A 52 -15.04 -13.38 -27.09
N LYS A 53 -14.90 -12.26 -27.81
CA LYS A 53 -13.67 -11.47 -27.85
C LYS A 53 -13.30 -10.93 -26.45
N ALA A 54 -14.27 -10.41 -25.71
CA ALA A 54 -14.05 -9.89 -24.35
C ALA A 54 -13.58 -10.99 -23.39
N LEU A 55 -14.23 -12.16 -23.41
CA LEU A 55 -13.88 -13.30 -22.58
C LEU A 55 -12.53 -13.91 -22.95
N LEU A 56 -12.21 -14.01 -24.24
CA LEU A 56 -10.90 -14.47 -24.69
C LEU A 56 -9.79 -13.52 -24.25
N SER A 57 -9.98 -12.21 -24.46
CA SER A 57 -9.00 -11.21 -24.02
C SER A 57 -8.78 -11.26 -22.53
N TRP A 58 -9.84 -11.42 -21.74
CA TRP A 58 -9.76 -11.61 -20.30
C TRP A 58 -8.98 -12.89 -19.95
N TYR A 59 -9.33 -14.03 -20.56
CA TYR A 59 -8.70 -15.33 -20.31
C TYR A 59 -7.22 -15.34 -20.67
N GLU A 60 -6.86 -14.76 -21.82
CA GLU A 60 -5.45 -14.63 -22.22
C GLU A 60 -4.66 -13.74 -21.28
N ASN A 61 -5.24 -12.64 -20.82
CA ASN A 61 -4.62 -11.77 -19.83
C ASN A 61 -4.41 -12.48 -18.50
N TRP A 62 -5.43 -13.20 -18.01
CA TRP A 62 -5.31 -14.00 -16.81
C TRP A 62 -4.24 -15.09 -16.94
N LYS A 63 -4.22 -15.80 -18.06
CA LYS A 63 -3.22 -16.84 -18.32
C LYS A 63 -1.80 -16.27 -18.40
N ARG A 64 -1.62 -15.09 -19.00
CA ARG A 64 -0.34 -14.36 -18.98
C ARG A 64 0.05 -13.96 -17.56
N GLN A 65 -0.87 -13.42 -16.78
CA GLN A 65 -0.61 -13.06 -15.38
C GLN A 65 -0.20 -14.27 -14.55
N GLY A 66 -0.87 -15.40 -14.70
CA GLY A 66 -0.54 -16.65 -14.01
C GLY A 66 0.78 -17.31 -14.46
N SER A 67 1.27 -16.99 -15.67
CA SER A 67 2.59 -17.43 -16.16
C SER A 67 3.73 -16.49 -15.75
N LEU A 68 3.40 -15.30 -15.20
CA LEU A 68 4.42 -14.38 -14.68
C LEU A 68 4.92 -14.92 -13.34
N PRO A 69 6.24 -14.92 -13.12
CA PRO A 69 6.78 -15.25 -11.81
C PRO A 69 6.25 -14.28 -10.78
N GLU A 70 5.83 -14.79 -9.63
CA GLU A 70 5.36 -13.98 -8.55
C GLU A 70 6.52 -13.17 -7.93
N PRO A 71 6.54 -11.84 -8.07
CA PRO A 71 7.49 -11.01 -7.36
C PRO A 71 7.30 -11.20 -5.84
N PRO A 72 8.36 -11.09 -5.03
CA PRO A 72 8.22 -11.13 -3.58
C PRO A 72 7.21 -10.08 -3.12
N GLN A 73 6.09 -10.52 -2.52
CA GLN A 73 5.00 -9.62 -2.12
C GLN A 73 5.44 -8.64 -1.03
N PHE A 74 6.19 -9.13 -0.05
CA PHE A 74 6.73 -8.32 1.03
C PHE A 74 8.09 -8.87 1.49
N VAL A 75 9.06 -7.97 1.64
CA VAL A 75 10.41 -8.34 2.07
C VAL A 75 10.68 -7.77 3.46
N VAL A 76 10.99 -8.64 4.41
CA VAL A 76 11.37 -8.24 5.77
C VAL A 76 12.80 -7.72 5.76
N THR A 77 12.94 -6.40 5.64
CA THR A 77 14.22 -5.69 5.67
C THR A 77 14.62 -5.32 7.11
N GLN A 78 15.84 -4.84 7.32
CA GLN A 78 16.27 -4.31 8.61
C GLN A 78 15.39 -3.12 9.05
N THR A 79 15.03 -2.24 8.12
CA THR A 79 14.13 -1.11 8.39
C THR A 79 12.74 -1.60 8.82
N VAL A 80 12.20 -2.64 8.20
CA VAL A 80 10.94 -3.29 8.61
C VAL A 80 11.04 -3.81 10.05
N GLN A 81 12.10 -4.52 10.39
CA GLN A 81 12.31 -5.05 11.74
C GLN A 81 12.36 -3.93 12.79
N GLU A 82 13.09 -2.86 12.51
CA GLU A 82 13.19 -1.70 13.41
C GLU A 82 11.84 -0.98 13.59
N LEU A 83 11.05 -0.87 12.52
CA LEU A 83 9.71 -0.25 12.59
C LEU A 83 8.74 -1.16 13.34
N ARG A 84 8.75 -2.46 13.11
CA ARG A 84 7.91 -3.43 13.86
C ARG A 84 8.24 -3.38 15.36
N ALA A 85 9.51 -3.34 15.74
CA ALA A 85 9.93 -3.20 17.13
C ALA A 85 9.48 -1.87 17.74
N LEU A 86 9.53 -0.77 16.96
CA LEU A 86 9.01 0.54 17.38
C LEU A 86 7.49 0.47 17.58
N PHE A 87 6.72 -0.10 16.65
CA PHE A 87 5.27 -0.24 16.74
C PHE A 87 4.86 -1.06 17.98
N GLN A 88 5.54 -2.17 18.22
CA GLN A 88 5.33 -2.98 19.42
C GLN A 88 5.61 -2.21 20.70
N SER A 89 6.72 -1.47 20.76
CA SER A 89 7.07 -0.62 21.91
C SER A 89 6.02 0.45 22.18
N VAL A 90 5.58 1.14 21.13
CA VAL A 90 4.53 2.18 21.22
C VAL A 90 3.20 1.61 21.74
N ARG A 91 2.82 0.44 21.25
CA ARG A 91 1.62 -0.28 21.71
C ARG A 91 1.71 -0.63 23.20
N LEU A 92 2.86 -1.18 23.64
CA LEU A 92 3.06 -1.59 25.03
C LEU A 92 3.10 -0.40 26.00
N MET A 93 3.68 0.72 25.55
CA MET A 93 3.84 1.92 26.38
C MET A 93 2.59 2.82 26.38
N GLY A 94 1.63 2.62 25.46
CA GLY A 94 0.48 3.49 25.31
C GLY A 94 0.88 4.95 25.05
N CYS A 95 1.81 5.19 24.13
CA CYS A 95 2.37 6.51 23.86
C CYS A 95 2.24 6.90 22.38
N ILE A 96 2.60 8.14 22.05
CA ILE A 96 2.67 8.62 20.65
C ILE A 96 4.13 8.61 20.20
N ASN A 97 4.39 8.00 19.04
CA ASN A 97 5.66 8.12 18.35
C ASN A 97 5.47 8.67 16.93
N VAL A 98 6.50 9.34 16.44
CA VAL A 98 6.53 9.89 15.09
C VAL A 98 7.60 9.18 14.26
N VAL A 99 7.23 8.78 13.04
CA VAL A 99 8.13 8.21 12.05
C VAL A 99 8.18 9.13 10.85
N VAL A 100 9.31 9.77 10.62
CA VAL A 100 9.52 10.62 9.45
C VAL A 100 10.59 10.04 8.55
N GLY A 101 10.46 10.24 7.25
CA GLY A 101 11.48 9.75 6.34
C GLY A 101 11.18 10.03 4.87
N VAL A 102 12.21 9.87 4.06
CA VAL A 102 12.09 10.04 2.62
C VAL A 102 11.08 9.05 2.01
N PRO A 103 10.43 9.40 0.89
CA PRO A 103 9.54 8.48 0.18
C PRO A 103 10.26 7.19 -0.23
N GLY A 104 9.54 6.07 -0.18
CA GLY A 104 10.03 4.79 -0.71
C GLY A 104 10.95 3.98 0.20
N VAL A 105 11.16 4.36 1.47
CA VAL A 105 11.99 3.59 2.43
C VAL A 105 11.23 2.49 3.18
N GLY A 106 9.98 2.22 2.81
CA GLY A 106 9.20 1.11 3.37
C GLY A 106 8.26 1.46 4.53
N LYS A 107 8.08 2.72 4.92
CA LYS A 107 7.20 3.14 6.04
C LYS A 107 5.77 2.57 5.92
N THR A 108 5.08 2.97 4.86
CA THR A 108 3.69 2.55 4.56
C THR A 108 3.56 1.03 4.39
N ALA A 109 4.51 0.40 3.70
CA ALA A 109 4.51 -1.04 3.49
C ALA A 109 4.61 -1.79 4.83
N THR A 110 5.51 -1.35 5.73
CA THR A 110 5.63 -1.93 7.07
C THR A 110 4.38 -1.71 7.91
N ALA A 111 3.78 -0.52 7.83
CA ALA A 111 2.55 -0.22 8.57
C ALA A 111 1.39 -1.12 8.14
N ARG A 112 1.20 -1.29 6.81
CA ARG A 112 0.17 -2.19 6.25
C ARG A 112 0.38 -3.63 6.67
N ASP A 113 1.61 -4.14 6.60
CA ASP A 113 1.95 -5.48 7.03
C ASP A 113 1.67 -5.68 8.53
N TYR A 114 2.00 -4.69 9.35
CA TYR A 114 1.76 -4.74 10.80
C TYR A 114 0.27 -4.70 11.18
N CYS A 115 -0.62 -4.27 10.30
CA CYS A 115 -2.07 -4.31 10.51
C CYS A 115 -2.65 -5.72 10.56
N SER A 116 -1.89 -6.76 10.22
CA SER A 116 -2.26 -8.16 10.48
C SER A 116 -2.26 -8.51 11.98
N GLU A 117 -1.57 -7.73 12.81
CA GLU A 117 -1.58 -7.90 14.26
C GLU A 117 -2.95 -7.48 14.87
N PRO A 118 -3.49 -8.26 15.82
CA PRO A 118 -4.76 -7.96 16.46
C PRO A 118 -4.79 -6.55 17.09
N ASN A 119 -5.94 -5.89 17.07
CA ASN A 119 -6.14 -4.54 17.62
C ASN A 119 -5.14 -3.51 17.05
N THR A 120 -4.84 -3.64 15.78
CA THR A 120 -4.05 -2.65 15.03
C THR A 120 -4.89 -2.08 13.91
N TRP A 121 -4.98 -0.76 13.85
CA TRP A 121 -5.75 -0.04 12.84
C TRP A 121 -4.88 0.98 12.14
N MET A 122 -5.10 1.15 10.85
CA MET A 122 -4.35 2.10 10.05
C MET A 122 -5.30 2.97 9.22
N ILE A 123 -5.02 4.25 9.19
CA ILE A 123 -5.59 5.19 8.22
C ILE A 123 -4.47 5.81 7.40
N THR A 124 -4.77 6.13 6.14
CA THR A 124 -3.85 6.87 5.26
C THR A 124 -4.54 8.16 4.83
N LEU A 125 -4.00 9.27 5.27
CA LEU A 125 -4.57 10.58 4.99
C LEU A 125 -4.14 11.11 3.62
N SER A 126 -4.94 12.00 3.08
CA SER A 126 -4.68 12.72 1.84
C SER A 126 -5.08 14.20 2.02
N PRO A 127 -4.81 15.07 1.05
CA PRO A 127 -5.29 16.46 1.13
C PRO A 127 -6.79 16.61 1.36
N ALA A 128 -7.61 15.64 0.92
CA ALA A 128 -9.05 15.61 1.17
C ALA A 128 -9.41 15.39 2.65
N HIS A 129 -8.51 14.75 3.42
CA HIS A 129 -8.72 14.40 4.84
C HIS A 129 -8.04 15.39 5.80
N SER A 130 -7.75 16.62 5.34
CA SER A 130 -7.03 17.64 6.14
C SER A 130 -7.85 18.19 7.31
N SER A 131 -9.19 18.06 7.29
CA SER A 131 -10.04 18.51 8.39
C SER A 131 -10.12 17.46 9.51
N VAL A 132 -10.35 17.94 10.74
CA VAL A 132 -10.57 17.07 11.91
C VAL A 132 -11.70 16.08 11.66
N THR A 133 -12.82 16.52 11.07
CA THR A 133 -13.99 15.67 10.84
C THR A 133 -13.68 14.55 9.87
N GLU A 134 -13.01 14.83 8.75
CA GLU A 134 -12.66 13.80 7.78
C GLU A 134 -11.64 12.80 8.36
N CYS A 135 -10.65 13.27 9.12
CA CYS A 135 -9.72 12.37 9.82
C CYS A 135 -10.44 11.43 10.80
N LEU A 136 -11.44 11.95 11.56
CA LEU A 136 -12.21 11.11 12.47
C LEU A 136 -13.14 10.13 11.74
N LEU A 137 -13.66 10.48 10.57
CA LEU A 137 -14.46 9.57 9.72
C LEU A 137 -13.59 8.42 9.22
N GLU A 138 -12.41 8.71 8.66
CA GLU A 138 -11.45 7.67 8.26
C GLU A 138 -11.11 6.71 9.42
N LEU A 139 -10.93 7.27 10.61
CA LEU A 139 -10.64 6.46 11.80
C LEU A 139 -11.87 5.63 12.23
N CYS A 140 -13.09 6.16 12.11
CA CYS A 140 -14.31 5.39 12.35
C CYS A 140 -14.42 4.21 11.38
N ASP A 141 -14.18 4.45 10.10
CA ASP A 141 -14.23 3.40 9.07
C ASP A 141 -13.20 2.31 9.33
N ALA A 142 -11.96 2.67 9.64
CA ALA A 142 -10.91 1.72 10.01
C ALA A 142 -11.23 0.89 11.27
N LEU A 143 -11.99 1.48 12.21
CA LEU A 143 -12.47 0.81 13.43
C LEU A 143 -13.75 -0.01 13.23
N GLY A 144 -14.33 -0.02 12.02
CA GLY A 144 -15.59 -0.69 11.70
C GLY A 144 -16.79 -0.05 12.37
N LEU A 145 -16.76 1.27 12.62
CA LEU A 145 -17.85 2.03 13.22
C LEU A 145 -18.72 2.65 12.10
N SER A 146 -20.03 2.39 12.13
CA SER A 146 -20.98 2.89 11.14
C SER A 146 -22.16 3.60 11.81
N GLY A 147 -22.88 4.43 11.03
CA GLY A 147 -24.09 5.10 11.50
C GLY A 147 -23.86 6.23 12.51
N ILE A 148 -22.63 6.72 12.67
CA ILE A 148 -22.31 7.80 13.60
C ILE A 148 -22.57 9.13 12.91
N PRO A 149 -23.26 10.08 13.57
CA PRO A 149 -23.45 11.42 13.01
C PRO A 149 -22.11 12.11 12.69
N ARG A 150 -22.06 12.87 11.58
CA ARG A 150 -20.86 13.63 11.16
C ARG A 150 -20.57 14.83 12.06
N ASN A 151 -20.56 14.63 13.36
CA ASN A 151 -20.28 15.60 14.38
C ASN A 151 -18.99 15.20 15.11
N LYS A 152 -18.03 16.11 15.19
CA LYS A 152 -16.70 15.86 15.80
C LYS A 152 -16.82 15.24 17.20
N GLY A 153 -17.76 15.72 18.01
CA GLY A 153 -17.97 15.23 19.38
C GLY A 153 -18.48 13.78 19.42
N GLU A 154 -19.44 13.43 18.55
CA GLU A 154 -19.99 12.07 18.47
C GLU A 154 -18.95 11.09 17.90
N LEU A 155 -18.27 11.46 16.82
CA LEU A 155 -17.19 10.67 16.22
C LEU A 155 -16.09 10.39 17.26
N SER A 156 -15.62 11.43 17.94
CA SER A 156 -14.58 11.31 18.98
C SER A 156 -15.02 10.40 20.14
N ARG A 157 -16.30 10.52 20.60
CA ARG A 157 -16.84 9.65 21.66
C ARG A 157 -16.90 8.19 21.23
N ALA A 158 -17.39 7.94 20.02
CA ALA A 158 -17.48 6.56 19.47
C ALA A 158 -16.11 5.92 19.33
N ILE A 159 -15.14 6.64 18.78
CA ILE A 159 -13.75 6.18 18.64
C ILE A 159 -13.16 5.86 20.03
N ARG A 160 -13.28 6.76 21.00
CA ARG A 160 -12.77 6.50 22.36
C ARG A 160 -13.40 5.28 23.00
N ARG A 161 -14.75 5.12 22.91
CA ARG A 161 -15.42 3.92 23.43
C ARG A 161 -14.90 2.64 22.80
N LYS A 162 -14.63 2.65 21.49
CA LYS A 162 -14.11 1.49 20.75
C LYS A 162 -12.68 1.13 21.14
N LEU A 163 -11.83 2.14 21.35
CA LEU A 163 -10.40 1.97 21.61
C LEU A 163 -10.07 1.69 23.09
N THR A 164 -10.87 2.23 24.03
CA THR A 164 -10.64 2.07 25.47
C THR A 164 -10.54 0.61 25.87
N GLY A 165 -9.49 0.26 26.60
CA GLY A 165 -9.23 -1.11 27.10
C GLY A 165 -8.68 -2.09 26.08
N THR A 166 -8.56 -1.72 24.78
CA THR A 166 -8.04 -2.62 23.75
C THR A 166 -6.52 -2.82 23.84
N LYS A 167 -5.79 -1.87 24.43
CA LYS A 167 -4.32 -1.77 24.38
C LYS A 167 -3.80 -1.94 22.95
N GLY A 168 -4.55 -1.37 22.00
CA GLY A 168 -4.28 -1.47 20.58
C GLY A 168 -3.27 -0.45 20.09
N LEU A 169 -3.09 -0.44 18.77
CA LEU A 169 -2.24 0.50 18.06
C LEU A 169 -3.02 1.16 16.93
N VAL A 170 -2.98 2.49 16.87
CA VAL A 170 -3.47 3.27 15.72
C VAL A 170 -2.26 3.82 14.96
N ILE A 171 -2.20 3.53 13.65
CA ILE A 171 -1.18 4.04 12.75
C ILE A 171 -1.84 5.05 11.81
N VAL A 172 -1.34 6.27 11.79
CA VAL A 172 -1.80 7.35 10.90
C VAL A 172 -0.70 7.62 9.88
N ASP A 173 -0.89 7.15 8.65
CA ASP A 173 0.05 7.40 7.56
C ASP A 173 -0.29 8.71 6.83
N GLU A 174 0.73 9.36 6.27
CA GLU A 174 0.66 10.69 5.65
C GLU A 174 0.06 11.75 6.62
N ALA A 175 0.41 11.64 7.92
CA ALA A 175 -0.09 12.52 8.98
C ALA A 175 0.27 14.00 8.79
N ASP A 176 1.20 14.31 7.90
CA ASP A 176 1.58 15.66 7.50
C ASP A 176 0.50 16.41 6.67
N HIS A 177 -0.57 15.72 6.27
CA HIS A 177 -1.77 16.36 5.72
C HIS A 177 -2.66 17.00 6.78
N LEU A 178 -2.48 16.64 8.08
CA LEU A 178 -3.23 17.25 9.17
C LEU A 178 -2.64 18.61 9.59
N GLY A 179 -3.54 19.54 9.86
CA GLY A 179 -3.19 20.74 10.63
C GLY A 179 -3.04 20.45 12.13
N VAL A 180 -2.68 21.48 12.90
CA VAL A 180 -2.48 21.40 14.36
C VAL A 180 -3.72 20.85 15.07
N ASP A 181 -4.92 21.32 14.71
CA ASP A 181 -6.19 20.87 15.32
C ASP A 181 -6.43 19.37 15.14
N GLY A 182 -6.07 18.81 13.97
CA GLY A 182 -6.19 17.39 13.69
C GLY A 182 -5.23 16.55 14.54
N LEU A 183 -3.99 17.00 14.64
CA LEU A 183 -2.96 16.35 15.47
C LEU A 183 -3.32 16.43 16.97
N GLU A 184 -3.83 17.58 17.45
CA GLU A 184 -4.31 17.73 18.83
C GLU A 184 -5.53 16.84 19.11
N GLN A 185 -6.43 16.67 18.15
CA GLN A 185 -7.57 15.77 18.30
C GLN A 185 -7.13 14.31 18.41
N LEU A 186 -6.15 13.87 17.61
CA LEU A 186 -5.57 12.53 17.72
C LEU A 186 -4.87 12.33 19.07
N ARG A 187 -4.11 13.33 19.53
CA ARG A 187 -3.52 13.33 20.88
C ARG A 187 -4.57 13.17 21.97
N ALA A 188 -5.66 13.95 21.90
CA ALA A 188 -6.74 13.88 22.89
C ALA A 188 -7.44 12.49 22.91
N ILE A 189 -7.54 11.81 21.77
CA ILE A 189 -8.04 10.43 21.70
C ILE A 189 -7.04 9.49 22.37
N GLN A 190 -5.78 9.62 22.09
CA GLN A 190 -4.71 8.79 22.67
C GLN A 190 -4.66 8.95 24.20
N ASP A 191 -4.62 10.19 24.70
CA ASP A 191 -4.63 10.50 26.14
C ASP A 191 -5.86 9.89 26.87
N ALA A 192 -7.01 9.83 26.19
CA ALA A 192 -8.25 9.32 26.79
C ALA A 192 -8.37 7.78 26.74
N THR A 193 -7.54 7.09 25.99
CA THR A 193 -7.70 5.65 25.70
C THR A 193 -6.48 4.81 26.04
N ASP A 194 -5.34 5.45 26.33
CA ASP A 194 -4.04 4.82 26.61
C ASP A 194 -3.59 3.79 25.52
N ILE A 195 -4.04 3.99 24.27
CA ILE A 195 -3.57 3.19 23.13
C ILE A 195 -2.19 3.65 22.66
N GLY A 196 -1.49 2.79 21.95
CA GLY A 196 -0.33 3.23 21.17
C GLY A 196 -0.77 4.02 19.93
N MET A 197 -0.03 5.06 19.56
CA MET A 197 -0.27 5.81 18.33
C MET A 197 1.02 6.09 17.57
N VAL A 198 1.05 5.83 16.28
CA VAL A 198 2.19 6.14 15.41
C VAL A 198 1.75 7.09 14.30
N LEU A 199 2.39 8.24 14.22
CA LEU A 199 2.20 9.23 13.16
C LEU A 199 3.33 9.08 12.16
N ILE A 200 3.01 8.71 10.92
CA ILE A 200 3.97 8.55 9.82
C ILE A 200 3.78 9.73 8.86
N GLY A 201 4.88 10.36 8.44
CA GLY A 201 4.76 11.47 7.52
C GLY A 201 6.09 11.92 6.91
N ASN A 202 6.01 13.01 6.16
CA ASN A 202 7.16 13.66 5.57
C ASN A 202 7.76 14.67 6.57
N PRO A 203 9.10 14.73 6.74
CA PRO A 203 9.75 15.66 7.66
C PRO A 203 9.38 17.13 7.43
N ARG A 204 9.21 17.52 6.14
CA ARG A 204 8.86 18.91 5.78
C ARG A 204 7.42 19.26 6.11
N GLY A 205 6.49 18.32 5.96
CA GLY A 205 5.07 18.53 6.24
C GLY A 205 4.81 18.71 7.73
N LEU A 206 5.30 17.80 8.55
CA LEU A 206 5.17 17.85 10.01
C LEU A 206 5.89 19.08 10.62
N SER A 207 7.01 19.53 10.03
CA SER A 207 7.70 20.76 10.47
C SER A 207 7.00 22.05 10.04
N LYS A 208 6.20 22.04 8.95
CA LYS A 208 5.38 23.21 8.55
C LYS A 208 4.24 23.46 9.53
N ALA A 209 3.61 22.40 10.01
CA ALA A 209 2.63 22.50 11.09
C ALA A 209 3.23 23.17 12.34
N SER A 210 4.54 22.93 12.62
CA SER A 210 5.28 23.52 13.72
C SER A 210 5.55 25.02 13.60
N ARG A 211 5.65 25.59 12.40
CA ARG A 211 6.05 27.00 12.22
C ARG A 211 4.93 28.00 12.49
N ASN A 212 3.68 27.59 12.39
CA ASN A 212 2.51 28.47 12.53
C ASN A 212 1.88 28.46 13.93
N GLY A 213 2.39 27.64 14.88
CA GLY A 213 1.83 27.51 16.22
C GLY A 213 2.81 26.83 17.16
N VAL A 214 3.92 27.51 17.50
CA VAL A 214 5.02 26.95 18.32
C VAL A 214 4.53 26.46 19.68
N ASP A 215 3.58 27.16 20.31
CA ASP A 215 3.05 26.80 21.64
C ASP A 215 2.04 25.64 21.58
N ASP A 216 1.24 25.55 20.51
CA ASP A 216 0.24 24.47 20.37
C ASP A 216 0.89 23.11 20.06
N LEU A 217 1.97 23.12 19.29
CA LEU A 217 2.72 21.89 19.03
C LEU A 217 3.66 21.49 20.17
N ALA A 218 4.01 22.41 21.08
CA ALA A 218 4.76 22.06 22.27
C ALA A 218 4.03 21.03 23.13
N ARG A 219 2.70 21.09 23.18
CA ARG A 219 1.85 20.10 23.88
C ARG A 219 1.92 18.72 23.19
N LEU A 220 1.80 18.70 21.87
CA LEU A 220 1.95 17.46 21.09
C LEU A 220 3.36 16.89 21.27
N PHE A 221 4.40 17.72 21.08
CA PHE A 221 5.80 17.27 21.22
C PHE A 221 6.14 16.78 22.62
N SER A 222 5.52 17.33 23.67
CA SER A 222 5.72 16.83 25.04
C SER A 222 5.19 15.41 25.26
N ARG A 223 4.26 14.94 24.42
CA ARG A 223 3.66 13.60 24.46
C ARG A 223 4.31 12.62 23.48
N ILE A 224 5.12 13.11 22.54
CA ILE A 224 5.89 12.25 21.63
C ILE A 224 7.04 11.64 22.41
N ALA A 225 6.93 10.35 22.70
CA ALA A 225 7.98 9.62 23.42
C ALA A 225 9.25 9.48 22.57
N ARG A 226 9.12 9.36 21.25
CA ARG A 226 10.25 9.21 20.34
C ARG A 226 9.92 9.64 18.91
N ALA A 227 10.88 10.29 18.24
CA ALA A 227 10.86 10.52 16.81
C ALA A 227 11.92 9.65 16.12
N LYS A 228 11.48 8.81 15.16
CA LYS A 228 12.37 7.99 14.32
C LYS A 228 12.51 8.63 12.96
N GLN A 229 13.74 8.95 12.57
CA GLN A 229 14.03 9.49 11.24
C GLN A 229 14.66 8.45 10.32
N LEU A 230 14.07 8.23 9.15
CA LEU A 230 14.56 7.36 8.08
C LEU A 230 15.06 8.22 6.92
N ARG A 231 16.37 8.44 6.84
CA ARG A 231 16.97 9.39 5.88
C ARG A 231 17.17 8.80 4.50
N LYS A 232 17.44 7.49 4.41
CA LYS A 232 17.68 6.76 3.15
C LYS A 232 17.41 5.26 3.35
N ALA A 233 17.30 4.52 2.25
CA ALA A 233 17.35 3.06 2.28
C ALA A 233 18.73 2.60 2.78
N LYS A 234 18.76 1.59 3.62
CA LYS A 234 20.02 1.02 4.13
C LYS A 234 20.56 0.01 3.13
N LYS A 235 21.88 -0.16 3.10
CA LYS A 235 22.51 -1.24 2.32
C LYS A 235 21.92 -2.61 2.66
N ALA A 236 21.69 -2.88 3.94
CA ALA A 236 21.06 -4.12 4.40
C ALA A 236 19.63 -4.32 3.85
N ASP A 237 18.85 -3.25 3.71
CA ASP A 237 17.50 -3.33 3.12
C ASP A 237 17.57 -3.73 1.64
N VAL A 238 18.49 -3.13 0.88
CA VAL A 238 18.69 -3.45 -0.54
C VAL A 238 19.17 -4.90 -0.72
N LEU A 239 20.08 -5.35 0.13
CA LEU A 239 20.57 -6.74 0.10
C LEU A 239 19.48 -7.75 0.48
N ALA A 240 18.60 -7.41 1.44
CA ALA A 240 17.44 -8.24 1.75
C ALA A 240 16.49 -8.37 0.56
N VAL A 241 16.24 -7.26 -0.16
CA VAL A 241 15.47 -7.28 -1.41
C VAL A 241 16.18 -8.14 -2.46
N ALA A 242 17.49 -7.98 -2.67
CA ALA A 242 18.25 -8.79 -3.61
C ALA A 242 18.13 -10.29 -3.33
N ASN A 243 18.27 -10.67 -2.06
CA ASN A 243 18.13 -12.06 -1.64
C ASN A 243 16.72 -12.62 -1.88
N ALA A 244 15.68 -11.84 -1.62
CA ALA A 244 14.30 -12.24 -1.86
C ALA A 244 14.00 -12.45 -3.36
N TRP A 245 14.70 -11.72 -4.24
CA TRP A 245 14.65 -11.90 -5.69
C TRP A 245 15.61 -12.94 -6.24
N GLY A 246 16.36 -13.64 -5.37
CA GLY A 246 17.37 -14.62 -5.79
C GLY A 246 18.59 -14.00 -6.49
N ILE A 247 18.80 -12.70 -6.36
CA ILE A 247 19.93 -11.99 -7.00
C ILE A 247 21.17 -12.13 -6.13
N THR A 248 22.15 -12.91 -6.62
CA THR A 248 23.40 -13.20 -5.92
C THR A 248 24.62 -12.50 -6.53
N GLY A 249 24.52 -12.06 -7.80
CA GLY A 249 25.61 -11.41 -8.53
C GLY A 249 26.02 -10.07 -7.90
N GLU A 250 27.31 -9.84 -7.79
CA GLU A 250 27.85 -8.61 -7.19
C GLU A 250 27.53 -7.38 -8.05
N THR A 251 27.60 -7.52 -9.36
CA THR A 251 27.33 -6.44 -10.32
C THR A 251 25.87 -5.98 -10.22
N GLU A 252 24.93 -6.92 -10.18
CA GLU A 252 23.49 -6.65 -10.01
C GLU A 252 23.21 -5.99 -8.66
N ARG A 253 23.81 -6.50 -7.58
CA ARG A 253 23.67 -5.91 -6.23
C ARG A 253 24.19 -4.49 -6.15
N ASN A 254 25.34 -4.21 -6.77
CA ASN A 254 25.90 -2.85 -6.83
C ASN A 254 24.98 -1.91 -7.64
N LEU A 255 24.40 -2.37 -8.74
CA LEU A 255 23.40 -1.61 -9.50
C LEU A 255 22.14 -1.35 -8.67
N MET A 256 21.64 -2.34 -7.93
CA MET A 256 20.49 -2.17 -7.02
C MET A 256 20.77 -1.13 -5.93
N LEU A 257 21.97 -1.11 -5.37
CA LEU A 257 22.39 -0.08 -4.41
C LEU A 257 22.37 1.31 -5.03
N ALA A 258 22.91 1.47 -6.23
CA ALA A 258 22.90 2.75 -6.96
C ALA A 258 21.48 3.23 -7.31
N ILE A 259 20.57 2.31 -7.66
CA ILE A 259 19.15 2.63 -7.91
C ILE A 259 18.46 3.07 -6.61
N ALA A 260 18.71 2.39 -5.50
CA ALA A 260 18.11 2.71 -4.20
C ALA A 260 18.58 4.05 -3.60
N GLU A 261 19.67 4.62 -4.10
CA GLU A 261 20.11 5.98 -3.74
C GLU A 261 19.34 7.09 -4.46
N LYS A 262 18.57 6.75 -5.52
CA LYS A 262 17.78 7.72 -6.27
C LYS A 262 16.50 8.10 -5.50
N PRO A 263 15.89 9.26 -5.80
CA PRO A 263 14.58 9.63 -5.27
C PRO A 263 13.55 8.51 -5.47
N GLY A 264 12.88 8.13 -4.40
CA GLY A 264 11.96 6.98 -4.38
C GLY A 264 12.56 5.68 -3.82
N ALA A 265 13.89 5.62 -3.61
CA ALA A 265 14.59 4.57 -2.87
C ALA A 265 14.12 3.14 -3.21
N LEU A 266 13.68 2.33 -2.21
CA LEU A 266 13.22 0.95 -2.42
C LEU A 266 11.97 0.86 -3.31
N ARG A 267 11.13 1.90 -3.39
CA ARG A 267 9.96 1.91 -4.28
C ARG A 267 10.41 1.85 -5.75
N VAL A 268 11.34 2.73 -6.14
CA VAL A 268 11.90 2.72 -7.50
C VAL A 268 12.62 1.41 -7.78
N LEU A 269 13.40 0.93 -6.81
CA LEU A 269 14.08 -0.36 -6.94
C LEU A 269 13.09 -1.50 -7.19
N THR A 270 12.01 -1.61 -6.41
CA THR A 270 11.01 -2.66 -6.57
C THR A 270 10.29 -2.57 -7.92
N HIS A 271 9.92 -1.37 -8.36
CA HIS A 271 9.32 -1.17 -9.67
C HIS A 271 10.28 -1.59 -10.80
N THR A 272 11.55 -1.22 -10.67
CA THR A 272 12.59 -1.63 -11.62
C THR A 272 12.78 -3.15 -11.68
N LEU A 273 12.81 -3.82 -10.52
CA LEU A 273 12.95 -5.27 -10.46
C LEU A 273 11.74 -6.00 -11.03
N ASN A 274 10.52 -5.52 -10.77
CA ASN A 274 9.31 -6.06 -11.39
C ASN A 274 9.39 -5.97 -12.92
N GLN A 275 9.75 -4.81 -13.46
CA GLN A 275 9.88 -4.61 -14.90
C GLN A 275 11.03 -5.46 -15.48
N ALA A 276 12.19 -5.50 -14.81
CA ALA A 276 13.33 -6.32 -15.24
C ALA A 276 12.99 -7.81 -15.27
N TRP A 277 12.18 -8.26 -14.31
CA TRP A 277 11.70 -9.62 -14.26
C TRP A 277 10.76 -9.94 -15.42
N LEU A 278 9.85 -9.03 -15.75
CA LEU A 278 8.96 -9.18 -16.91
C LEU A 278 9.76 -9.31 -18.22
N ILE A 279 10.79 -8.48 -18.40
CA ILE A 279 11.68 -8.54 -19.57
C ILE A 279 12.40 -9.90 -19.63
N ALA A 280 13.04 -10.29 -18.53
CA ALA A 280 13.80 -11.56 -18.45
C ALA A 280 12.90 -12.78 -18.68
N SER A 281 11.69 -12.78 -18.12
CA SER A 281 10.70 -13.83 -18.30
C SER A 281 10.21 -13.93 -19.75
N GLY A 282 10.03 -12.78 -20.41
CA GLY A 282 9.70 -12.74 -21.84
C GLY A 282 10.81 -13.31 -22.73
N GLU A 283 12.07 -13.23 -22.30
CA GLU A 283 13.25 -13.82 -22.96
C GLU A 283 13.51 -15.28 -22.52
N GLY A 284 12.75 -15.81 -21.55
CA GLY A 284 12.98 -17.17 -20.99
C GLY A 284 14.32 -17.29 -20.26
N SER A 285 14.83 -16.19 -19.69
CA SER A 285 16.16 -16.12 -19.07
C SER A 285 16.10 -15.68 -17.61
N LEU A 286 17.18 -15.93 -16.86
CA LEU A 286 17.33 -15.35 -15.52
C LEU A 286 17.56 -13.85 -15.62
N MET A 287 17.09 -13.12 -14.61
CA MET A 287 17.27 -11.66 -14.51
C MET A 287 18.77 -11.32 -14.36
N THR A 288 19.27 -10.48 -15.24
CA THR A 288 20.67 -10.03 -15.29
C THR A 288 20.77 -8.52 -15.14
N GLU A 289 21.99 -8.02 -14.97
CA GLU A 289 22.27 -6.57 -14.94
C GLU A 289 21.68 -5.84 -16.16
N LYS A 290 21.75 -6.46 -17.36
CA LYS A 290 21.20 -5.89 -18.60
C LYS A 290 19.71 -5.61 -18.49
N HIS A 291 18.94 -6.57 -17.95
CA HIS A 291 17.50 -6.43 -17.74
C HIS A 291 17.19 -5.32 -16.71
N ILE A 292 17.93 -5.27 -15.59
CA ILE A 292 17.76 -4.24 -14.57
C ILE A 292 18.07 -2.84 -15.14
N LYS A 293 19.13 -2.70 -15.96
CA LYS A 293 19.46 -1.43 -16.61
C LYS A 293 18.40 -0.99 -17.62
N ALA A 294 17.88 -1.90 -18.42
CA ALA A 294 16.82 -1.61 -19.39
C ALA A 294 15.54 -1.16 -18.66
N ALA A 295 15.11 -1.94 -17.68
CA ALA A 295 13.93 -1.63 -16.86
C ALA A 295 14.07 -0.28 -16.12
N PHE A 296 15.24 0.01 -15.57
CA PHE A 296 15.46 1.27 -14.86
C PHE A 296 15.31 2.49 -15.77
N LYS A 297 15.75 2.42 -17.03
CA LYS A 297 15.57 3.50 -18.01
C LYS A 297 14.10 3.76 -18.33
N GLU A 298 13.27 2.71 -18.31
CA GLU A 298 11.82 2.84 -18.57
C GLU A 298 11.05 3.35 -17.37
N VAL A 299 11.38 2.85 -16.17
CA VAL A 299 10.64 3.11 -14.92
C VAL A 299 11.04 4.44 -14.29
N TYR A 300 12.31 4.82 -14.38
CA TYR A 300 12.83 6.01 -13.70
C TYR A 300 12.78 7.24 -14.59
N THR A 301 11.78 8.09 -14.35
CA THR A 301 11.75 9.45 -14.92
C THR A 301 12.48 10.40 -13.98
N ASN A 302 13.53 11.07 -14.48
CA ASN A 302 14.24 12.07 -13.66
C ASN A 302 13.25 13.20 -13.28
N PRO A 303 13.03 13.49 -11.98
CA PRO A 303 12.16 14.58 -11.55
C PRO A 303 12.51 15.96 -12.14
N GLU A 304 13.78 16.18 -12.49
CA GLU A 304 14.24 17.42 -13.14
C GLU A 304 13.66 17.60 -14.54
N LEU A 305 13.32 16.50 -15.25
CA LEU A 305 12.68 16.59 -16.57
C LEU A 305 11.22 17.04 -16.45
N LEU A 306 10.54 16.74 -15.34
CA LEU A 306 9.15 17.15 -15.11
C LEU A 306 9.02 18.62 -14.69
N SER A 307 10.09 19.24 -14.22
CA SER A 307 10.11 20.68 -13.87
C SER A 307 10.32 21.60 -15.08
N GLN A 308 10.59 21.04 -16.27
CA GLN A 308 10.80 21.78 -17.52
C GLN A 308 9.59 21.73 -18.47
N VAL A 309 8.51 21.09 -18.06
CA VAL A 309 7.19 21.03 -18.74
C VAL A 309 6.20 21.93 -18.01
#